data_f3665fa21463ae781f8faa430cbb0c1b
#
_entry.id   f3665fa21463ae781f8faa430cbb0c1b
#
_cell.length_a   1.000
_cell.length_b   1.000
_cell.length_c   1.000
_cell.angle_alpha   90.00
_cell.angle_beta   90.00
_cell.angle_gamma   90.00
#
_symmetry.space_group_name_H-M   'P 1'
#
loop_
_entity.id
_entity.type
_entity.pdbx_description
1 polymer ?
#
loop_
_entity_poly.entity_id
_entity_poly.type
_entity_poly.pdbx_seq_one_letter_code
_entity_poly.pdbx_strand_id
1 'polypeptide(L)'
;MPAPKKVAGIGRTAPKKAKAPKRKTAVHARAEPKPSRAEAKPMKKPIEGLFWADRQANKASKSEGRSEHSERGSLFWADQIAAQLVERAKKAGKHEIMVKAGASPSGAKHIGNLFDVIKAYIVYKAVRDKHKFPVKFVLTHDDRDPMRSVPRSLYSRTGQRIAVDAAMRDKLSGYLGHPYHRIPDPFDCCRTWAEHFSKVWEDGIIACGVREADIKFVSNDTLYREGKFDHHIRMIFEHVDRARKAIAPFQKNVKKDYVPFNAICGQCGKITAKITGWDLKKKTVKYACEMKALAGKYVVQGCGKQGEAPWSEGKIAWRFEWPAQWQIFGVDFEAFGKEHAEGSWPSGRAIAKEFYGFEPPVPHIYEFLMIDGAKMAASKGNVYIPQEMLEILEPEVFMYLYTKRSKKERNLDLKNIHLLVNDFELAEKKYFGIAKEENEKELAQLRREYESCMPILPKAPPLRIDYQFASLVAQFAVDLDHAVAMLRKSGHIKPDKHLTPEELSQVARRLSLAKNWVDRFATENKIKINDTLPQEIKGDLKKEERFALVALGKLLHEKITQEELHNSFYRIAQDSGIEPRDFYRAAYLAIIGKESGPRLAPFIMALGTERVRRILEQV
;
A
#
# COMPACT_ATOMS: atom_id res chain seq x y z
N MET A 1 -59.55 20.25 36.42
CA MET A 1 -60.92 20.46 35.99
C MET A 1 -61.11 21.94 35.63
N PRO A 2 -61.77 22.27 34.50
CA PRO A 2 -62.60 21.41 33.66
C PRO A 2 -62.16 21.36 32.18
N ALA A 3 -62.48 20.24 31.55
CA ALA A 3 -62.69 20.08 30.10
C ALA A 3 -64.17 20.30 29.82
N PRO A 4 -64.66 20.04 28.61
CA PRO A 4 -64.36 20.51 27.23
C PRO A 4 -65.63 21.07 26.56
N LYS A 5 -65.55 21.63 25.32
CA LYS A 5 -66.74 21.76 24.45
C LYS A 5 -66.43 21.32 23.02
N LYS A 6 -67.13 20.29 22.58
CA LYS A 6 -67.40 19.91 21.20
C LYS A 6 -68.39 20.89 20.56
N VAL A 7 -68.41 21.01 19.22
CA VAL A 7 -69.53 21.01 18.31
C VAL A 7 -69.03 21.01 16.87
N ALA A 8 -69.38 19.97 16.13
CA ALA A 8 -70.08 19.76 14.83
C ALA A 8 -69.53 20.54 13.62
N GLY A 9 -69.25 19.98 12.49
CA GLY A 9 -69.86 18.94 11.67
C GLY A 9 -70.44 19.55 10.39
N ILE A 10 -70.27 18.95 9.22
CA ILE A 10 -70.83 19.26 7.84
C ILE A 10 -69.66 19.54 6.90
N GLY A 11 -69.44 18.90 5.76
CA GLY A 11 -70.25 18.07 4.91
C GLY A 11 -69.37 17.67 3.69
N ARG A 12 -69.58 16.48 3.20
CA ARG A 12 -68.96 15.86 2.02
C ARG A 12 -69.35 16.58 0.73
N THR A 13 -68.39 16.82 -0.18
CA THR A 13 -68.67 16.73 -1.64
C THR A 13 -67.37 16.33 -2.36
N ALA A 14 -67.46 15.24 -3.12
CA ALA A 14 -66.43 14.81 -4.04
C ALA A 14 -66.58 15.55 -5.40
N PRO A 15 -65.50 15.81 -6.13
CA PRO A 15 -65.62 16.10 -7.57
C PRO A 15 -64.93 15.04 -8.43
N LYS A 16 -65.70 14.56 -9.31
CA LYS A 16 -65.61 14.04 -10.68
C LYS A 16 -64.22 13.85 -11.31
N LYS A 17 -64.09 12.62 -11.82
CA LYS A 17 -63.05 12.14 -12.77
C LYS A 17 -63.03 13.01 -14.05
N ALA A 18 -61.84 13.50 -14.42
CA ALA A 18 -61.57 14.04 -15.76
C ALA A 18 -60.80 12.99 -16.58
N LYS A 19 -61.23 12.80 -17.83
CA LYS A 19 -60.73 11.84 -18.81
C LYS A 19 -59.37 12.28 -19.38
N ALA A 20 -58.42 11.35 -19.50
CA ALA A 20 -57.18 11.51 -20.24
C ALA A 20 -57.39 11.38 -21.76
N PRO A 21 -56.65 12.13 -22.59
CA PRO A 21 -56.67 11.95 -24.04
C PRO A 21 -55.70 10.84 -24.47
N LYS A 22 -56.19 9.95 -25.33
CA LYS A 22 -55.45 8.88 -26.00
C LYS A 22 -54.43 9.51 -26.98
N ARG A 23 -53.16 9.23 -26.82
CA ARG A 23 -52.12 9.40 -27.84
C ARG A 23 -51.70 8.04 -28.39
N LYS A 24 -51.79 7.94 -29.73
CA LYS A 24 -51.45 6.78 -30.55
C LYS A 24 -49.93 6.52 -30.46
N THR A 25 -49.54 5.31 -30.09
CA THR A 25 -48.20 4.78 -30.17
C THR A 25 -47.93 4.28 -31.59
N ALA A 26 -46.95 4.88 -32.27
CA ALA A 26 -46.32 4.29 -33.44
C ALA A 26 -45.07 3.50 -32.94
N VAL A 27 -45.15 2.20 -33.13
CA VAL A 27 -44.06 1.26 -32.83
C VAL A 27 -43.09 1.30 -34.02
N HIS A 28 -41.90 1.83 -33.80
CA HIS A 28 -40.73 1.53 -34.64
C HIS A 28 -39.80 0.60 -33.86
N ALA A 29 -39.85 -0.67 -34.20
CA ALA A 29 -38.90 -1.68 -33.78
C ALA A 29 -37.52 -1.33 -34.38
N ARG A 30 -36.54 -1.00 -33.54
CA ARG A 30 -35.14 -1.03 -33.90
C ARG A 30 -34.57 -2.38 -33.47
N ALA A 31 -34.07 -3.11 -34.44
CA ALA A 31 -33.42 -4.38 -34.30
C ALA A 31 -32.12 -4.24 -33.46
N GLU A 32 -31.98 -5.09 -32.46
CA GLU A 32 -30.73 -5.27 -31.74
C GLU A 32 -29.67 -5.94 -32.65
N PRO A 33 -28.40 -5.50 -32.63
CA PRO A 33 -27.35 -6.20 -33.35
C PRO A 33 -26.98 -7.46 -32.60
N LYS A 34 -27.06 -8.60 -33.27
CA LYS A 34 -26.54 -9.90 -32.80
C LYS A 34 -25.03 -9.80 -32.55
N PRO A 35 -24.47 -10.40 -31.46
CA PRO A 35 -23.03 -10.47 -31.28
C PRO A 35 -22.40 -11.38 -32.32
N SER A 36 -21.44 -10.87 -33.08
CA SER A 36 -20.61 -11.65 -33.99
C SER A 36 -19.74 -12.61 -33.17
N ARG A 37 -19.89 -13.88 -33.45
CA ARG A 37 -19.02 -14.95 -32.98
C ARG A 37 -17.66 -14.79 -33.65
N ALA A 38 -16.72 -14.11 -32.97
CA ALA A 38 -15.31 -14.21 -33.31
C ALA A 38 -14.78 -15.52 -32.69
N GLU A 39 -14.37 -16.44 -33.55
CA GLU A 39 -13.72 -17.67 -33.16
C GLU A 39 -12.44 -17.37 -32.35
N ALA A 40 -12.44 -17.77 -31.09
CA ALA A 40 -11.27 -17.72 -30.25
C ALA A 40 -10.26 -18.79 -30.73
N LYS A 41 -9.13 -18.35 -31.27
CA LYS A 41 -7.95 -19.19 -31.46
C LYS A 41 -7.49 -19.74 -30.12
N PRO A 42 -7.06 -20.99 -30.00
CA PRO A 42 -6.62 -21.56 -28.73
C PRO A 42 -5.39 -20.83 -28.22
N MET A 43 -5.47 -20.35 -27.00
CA MET A 43 -4.35 -19.73 -26.29
C MET A 43 -3.23 -20.75 -26.09
N LYS A 44 -2.06 -20.40 -26.59
CA LYS A 44 -0.81 -21.09 -26.34
C LYS A 44 -0.52 -21.11 -24.84
N LYS A 45 0.06 -22.21 -24.37
CA LYS A 45 0.49 -22.58 -23.01
C LYS A 45 0.88 -21.40 -22.11
N PRO A 46 0.64 -21.51 -20.76
CA PRO A 46 1.10 -20.50 -19.80
C PRO A 46 2.62 -20.38 -19.88
N ILE A 47 3.09 -19.16 -20.02
CA ILE A 47 4.52 -18.85 -19.97
C ILE A 47 4.90 -18.84 -18.48
N GLU A 48 5.57 -19.89 -18.03
CA GLU A 48 6.33 -19.88 -16.79
C GLU A 48 7.38 -18.77 -16.87
N GLY A 49 7.43 -17.88 -15.86
CA GLY A 49 8.55 -16.96 -15.65
C GLY A 49 8.34 -15.50 -15.98
N LEU A 50 7.17 -14.90 -15.73
CA LEU A 50 6.93 -13.47 -16.00
C LEU A 50 6.70 -12.64 -14.73
N PHE A 51 7.59 -12.73 -13.75
CA PHE A 51 7.54 -11.84 -12.60
C PHE A 51 8.86 -11.09 -12.38
N TRP A 52 9.81 -10.93 -13.13
CA TRP A 52 11.06 -10.17 -13.02
C TRP A 52 11.98 -10.32 -14.25
N ALA A 53 11.40 -10.45 -15.45
CA ALA A 53 12.19 -10.44 -16.68
C ALA A 53 12.30 -9.02 -17.27
N ASP A 54 13.05 -8.13 -16.62
CA ASP A 54 13.60 -6.94 -17.26
C ASP A 54 15.05 -7.21 -17.76
N ARG A 55 15.30 -8.37 -18.36
CA ARG A 55 16.62 -8.69 -18.95
C ARG A 55 16.83 -8.26 -20.39
N GLN A 56 15.86 -7.62 -21.08
CA GLN A 56 16.01 -7.30 -22.51
C GLN A 56 15.60 -5.89 -22.97
N ALA A 57 15.73 -4.86 -22.14
CA ALA A 57 15.50 -3.48 -22.58
C ALA A 57 16.74 -2.57 -22.46
N ASN A 58 17.95 -3.09 -22.63
CA ASN A 58 19.17 -2.29 -22.60
C ASN A 58 19.93 -2.27 -23.94
N LYS A 59 19.19 -2.23 -25.08
CA LYS A 59 19.78 -1.96 -26.39
C LYS A 59 18.93 -1.00 -27.22
N ALA A 60 18.71 0.20 -26.77
CA ALA A 60 18.37 1.37 -27.63
C ALA A 60 18.21 2.63 -26.77
N SER A 61 19.29 3.27 -26.40
CA SER A 61 19.44 4.73 -26.29
C SER A 61 20.89 5.04 -25.99
N LYS A 62 21.71 4.96 -27.02
CA LYS A 62 22.98 5.65 -27.06
C LYS A 62 22.75 6.90 -27.91
N SER A 63 22.76 8.04 -27.29
CA SER A 63 23.38 9.31 -27.72
C SER A 63 22.82 10.45 -26.89
N GLU A 64 23.63 11.01 -26.08
CA GLU A 64 23.94 12.43 -25.90
C GLU A 64 24.51 12.68 -24.50
N GLY A 65 25.73 13.26 -24.49
CA GLY A 65 26.27 13.96 -23.31
C GLY A 65 27.15 13.14 -22.38
N ARG A 66 28.31 12.65 -22.84
CA ARG A 66 29.42 12.30 -21.94
C ARG A 66 30.02 13.56 -21.35
N SER A 67 29.93 13.75 -20.04
CA SER A 67 30.95 14.43 -19.25
C SER A 67 31.74 13.36 -18.51
N GLU A 68 33.01 13.20 -18.87
CA GLU A 68 33.97 12.35 -18.18
C GLU A 68 34.35 12.96 -16.84
N HIS A 69 34.46 12.10 -15.86
CA HIS A 69 34.99 12.16 -14.50
C HIS A 69 33.96 12.01 -13.39
N SER A 70 33.64 10.78 -13.06
CA SER A 70 33.40 10.40 -11.66
C SER A 70 33.62 8.90 -11.48
N GLU A 71 34.24 8.56 -10.38
CA GLU A 71 34.49 7.24 -9.84
C GLU A 71 33.29 6.31 -10.05
N ARG A 72 33.53 5.04 -10.34
CA ARG A 72 32.54 3.99 -10.61
C ARG A 72 31.43 3.98 -9.55
N GLY A 73 30.38 4.77 -9.76
CA GLY A 73 29.28 4.96 -8.82
C GLY A 73 28.43 3.71 -8.67
N SER A 74 27.89 3.51 -7.47
CA SER A 74 26.90 2.47 -7.16
C SER A 74 25.77 2.46 -8.19
N LEU A 75 25.35 1.26 -8.63
CA LEU A 75 24.20 1.10 -9.52
C LEU A 75 22.87 1.31 -8.78
N PHE A 76 22.89 1.26 -7.45
CA PHE A 76 21.69 1.44 -6.63
C PHE A 76 21.23 2.91 -6.67
N TRP A 77 19.99 3.10 -7.08
CA TRP A 77 19.42 4.43 -7.34
C TRP A 77 19.50 5.41 -6.16
N ALA A 78 19.32 4.91 -4.92
CA ALA A 78 19.35 5.77 -3.74
C ALA A 78 20.77 6.23 -3.39
N ASP A 79 21.79 5.41 -3.66
CA ASP A 79 23.18 5.80 -3.48
C ASP A 79 23.60 6.90 -4.47
N GLN A 80 23.07 6.84 -5.71
CA GLN A 80 23.29 7.90 -6.71
C GLN A 80 22.67 9.23 -6.26
N ILE A 81 21.43 9.19 -5.77
CA ILE A 81 20.76 10.38 -5.24
C ILE A 81 21.50 10.90 -3.99
N ALA A 82 21.90 10.02 -3.08
CA ALA A 82 22.66 10.41 -1.89
C ALA A 82 23.98 11.11 -2.24
N ALA A 83 24.72 10.59 -3.22
CA ALA A 83 25.96 11.24 -3.71
C ALA A 83 25.67 12.64 -4.26
N GLN A 84 24.62 12.78 -5.08
CA GLN A 84 24.18 14.09 -5.62
C GLN A 84 23.81 15.07 -4.51
N LEU A 85 23.08 14.61 -3.48
CA LEU A 85 22.68 15.46 -2.36
C LEU A 85 23.87 15.92 -1.53
N VAL A 86 24.83 15.03 -1.25
CA VAL A 86 26.04 15.36 -0.51
C VAL A 86 26.92 16.36 -1.28
N GLU A 87 27.06 16.16 -2.60
CA GLU A 87 27.80 17.11 -3.44
C GLU A 87 27.12 18.47 -3.45
N ARG A 88 25.77 18.51 -3.64
CA ARG A 88 25.00 19.76 -3.59
C ARG A 88 25.09 20.46 -2.22
N ALA A 89 25.01 19.71 -1.12
CA ALA A 89 25.14 20.26 0.22
C ALA A 89 26.51 20.88 0.46
N LYS A 90 27.59 20.17 0.07
CA LYS A 90 28.97 20.69 0.18
C LYS A 90 29.18 21.96 -0.64
N LYS A 91 28.68 22.01 -1.90
CA LYS A 91 28.75 23.21 -2.75
C LYS A 91 27.98 24.39 -2.16
N ALA A 92 26.89 24.14 -1.46
CA ALA A 92 26.09 25.17 -0.80
C ALA A 92 26.57 25.51 0.63
N GLY A 93 27.67 24.92 1.12
CA GLY A 93 28.15 25.12 2.49
C GLY A 93 27.21 24.57 3.57
N LYS A 94 26.31 23.65 3.22
CA LYS A 94 25.39 23.01 4.19
C LYS A 94 26.11 21.88 4.95
N HIS A 95 25.84 21.82 6.23
CA HIS A 95 26.40 20.77 7.12
C HIS A 95 25.41 19.61 7.37
N GLU A 96 24.18 19.72 6.93
CA GLU A 96 23.14 18.74 7.13
C GLU A 96 22.20 18.68 5.91
N ILE A 97 21.73 17.50 5.56
CA ILE A 97 20.74 17.27 4.49
C ILE A 97 19.37 17.05 5.13
N MET A 98 18.34 17.67 4.59
CA MET A 98 16.95 17.47 5.00
C MET A 98 16.18 16.67 3.94
N VAL A 99 15.72 15.48 4.33
CA VAL A 99 14.82 14.62 3.57
C VAL A 99 13.39 14.86 4.06
N LYS A 100 12.42 14.98 3.15
CA LYS A 100 11.03 15.21 3.52
C LYS A 100 10.08 14.23 2.83
N ALA A 101 9.00 13.89 3.54
CA ALA A 101 7.77 13.35 3.01
C ALA A 101 6.58 14.15 3.55
N GLY A 102 5.41 13.99 2.97
CA GLY A 102 4.20 14.66 3.43
C GLY A 102 2.94 13.84 3.18
N ALA A 103 1.93 14.00 4.03
CA ALA A 103 0.65 13.34 3.86
C ALA A 103 -0.50 14.15 4.47
N SER A 104 -1.61 14.30 3.74
CA SER A 104 -2.84 14.85 4.32
C SER A 104 -3.59 13.75 5.08
N PRO A 105 -4.03 13.94 6.34
CA PRO A 105 -4.77 12.94 7.12
C PRO A 105 -6.23 12.83 6.66
N SER A 106 -6.46 12.70 5.35
CA SER A 106 -7.78 12.61 4.74
C SER A 106 -8.54 11.29 5.00
N GLY A 107 -7.95 10.41 5.76
CA GLY A 107 -8.31 9.04 6.10
C GLY A 107 -7.05 8.19 6.17
N ALA A 108 -7.20 6.90 6.42
CA ALA A 108 -6.07 5.98 6.44
C ALA A 108 -5.35 5.96 5.07
N LYS A 109 -4.04 5.99 5.11
CA LYS A 109 -3.19 5.98 3.93
C LYS A 109 -2.96 4.55 3.45
N HIS A 110 -3.09 4.34 2.15
CA HIS A 110 -2.85 3.03 1.55
C HIS A 110 -1.37 2.81 1.23
N ILE A 111 -1.02 1.57 0.97
CA ILE A 111 0.36 1.14 0.67
C ILE A 111 0.99 1.86 -0.53
N GLY A 112 0.20 2.39 -1.46
CA GLY A 112 0.70 3.25 -2.55
C GLY A 112 1.28 4.58 -2.05
N ASN A 113 0.72 5.15 -0.97
CA ASN A 113 1.26 6.37 -0.35
C ASN A 113 2.56 6.10 0.44
N LEU A 114 2.80 4.84 0.79
CA LEU A 114 4.01 4.47 1.52
C LEU A 114 5.28 4.69 0.68
N PHE A 115 5.16 4.73 -0.66
CA PHE A 115 6.29 5.07 -1.53
C PHE A 115 6.90 6.44 -1.22
N ASP A 116 6.11 7.47 -0.90
CA ASP A 116 6.61 8.80 -0.53
C ASP A 116 7.59 8.70 0.64
N VAL A 117 7.20 7.92 1.66
CA VAL A 117 7.94 7.78 2.92
C VAL A 117 9.13 6.83 2.75
N ILE A 118 8.90 5.63 2.21
CA ILE A 118 9.94 4.59 2.15
C ILE A 118 11.03 4.96 1.16
N LYS A 119 10.69 5.56 0.01
CA LYS A 119 11.71 6.08 -0.93
C LYS A 119 12.57 7.17 -0.28
N ALA A 120 11.96 8.08 0.47
CA ALA A 120 12.65 9.09 1.22
C ALA A 120 13.56 8.48 2.32
N TYR A 121 13.05 7.48 3.05
CA TYR A 121 13.80 6.78 4.08
C TYR A 121 15.01 5.99 3.53
N ILE A 122 14.87 5.36 2.36
CA ILE A 122 15.99 4.66 1.69
C ILE A 122 17.10 5.65 1.32
N VAL A 123 16.75 6.85 0.81
CA VAL A 123 17.72 7.92 0.54
C VAL A 123 18.34 8.46 1.83
N TYR A 124 17.54 8.68 2.87
CA TYR A 124 18.02 9.04 4.21
C TYR A 124 19.09 8.03 4.71
N LYS A 125 18.79 6.72 4.64
CA LYS A 125 19.76 5.66 5.01
C LYS A 125 21.02 5.71 4.14
N ALA A 126 20.88 5.91 2.82
CA ALA A 126 22.01 6.00 1.92
C ALA A 126 22.94 7.18 2.25
N VAL A 127 22.39 8.36 2.56
CA VAL A 127 23.17 9.53 3.02
C VAL A 127 23.88 9.22 4.36
N ARG A 128 23.14 8.70 5.34
CA ARG A 128 23.66 8.41 6.68
C ARG A 128 24.73 7.32 6.67
N ASP A 129 24.39 6.17 6.06
CA ASP A 129 25.18 4.93 6.25
C ASP A 129 26.36 4.85 5.28
N LYS A 130 26.19 5.30 4.03
CA LYS A 130 27.23 5.24 3.01
C LYS A 130 28.13 6.48 2.98
N HIS A 131 27.53 7.67 3.04
CA HIS A 131 28.28 8.92 2.94
C HIS A 131 28.67 9.50 4.31
N LYS A 132 28.12 8.95 5.41
CA LYS A 132 28.35 9.44 6.78
C LYS A 132 28.13 10.95 6.92
N PHE A 133 27.20 11.49 6.12
CA PHE A 133 26.84 12.90 6.14
C PHE A 133 25.64 13.13 7.06
N PRO A 134 25.62 14.19 7.89
CA PRO A 134 24.47 14.49 8.73
C PRO A 134 23.18 14.64 7.92
N VAL A 135 22.13 13.96 8.35
CA VAL A 135 20.85 13.97 7.64
C VAL A 135 19.70 13.85 8.61
N LYS A 136 18.63 14.59 8.35
CA LYS A 136 17.34 14.51 9.06
C LYS A 136 16.23 14.09 8.10
N PHE A 137 15.22 13.45 8.66
CA PHE A 137 14.02 13.07 7.94
C PHE A 137 12.78 13.62 8.65
N VAL A 138 11.95 14.37 7.92
CA VAL A 138 10.71 14.94 8.42
C VAL A 138 9.53 14.46 7.59
N LEU A 139 8.41 14.14 8.26
CA LEU A 139 7.12 13.91 7.63
C LEU A 139 6.14 14.97 8.13
N THR A 140 5.56 15.74 7.20
CA THR A 140 4.54 16.74 7.52
C THR A 140 3.13 16.16 7.33
N HIS A 141 2.24 16.44 8.29
CA HIS A 141 0.82 16.17 8.15
C HIS A 141 0.10 17.44 7.69
N ASP A 142 -0.52 17.40 6.50
CA ASP A 142 -1.30 18.52 5.94
C ASP A 142 -2.70 18.55 6.56
N ASP A 143 -2.74 18.67 7.89
CA ASP A 143 -3.92 18.54 8.74
C ASP A 143 -4.88 19.75 8.67
N ARG A 144 -4.46 20.83 8.01
CA ARG A 144 -5.32 21.96 7.63
C ARG A 144 -6.03 21.79 6.31
N ASP A 145 -5.79 20.68 5.60
CA ASP A 145 -6.59 20.36 4.40
C ASP A 145 -8.06 20.20 4.76
N PRO A 146 -8.98 20.73 3.92
CA PRO A 146 -10.40 20.57 4.17
C PRO A 146 -10.90 19.17 3.82
N MET A 147 -11.83 18.64 4.61
CA MET A 147 -12.58 17.45 4.23
C MET A 147 -13.39 17.73 2.97
N ARG A 148 -13.09 17.02 1.88
CA ARG A 148 -13.72 17.21 0.57
C ARG A 148 -14.81 16.19 0.27
N SER A 149 -14.74 15.04 0.91
CA SER A 149 -15.73 13.96 0.76
C SER A 149 -15.69 13.06 1.98
N VAL A 150 -16.82 12.43 2.30
CA VAL A 150 -16.90 11.41 3.34
C VAL A 150 -16.36 10.09 2.77
N PRO A 151 -15.38 9.45 3.41
CA PRO A 151 -14.85 8.15 2.98
C PRO A 151 -15.91 7.04 3.11
N ARG A 152 -15.74 5.95 2.36
CA ARG A 152 -16.63 4.77 2.44
C ARG A 152 -16.32 3.88 3.63
N SER A 153 -15.07 3.90 4.08
CA SER A 153 -14.61 3.13 5.23
C SER A 153 -13.65 3.97 6.05
N LEU A 154 -13.64 3.74 7.33
CA LEU A 154 -12.68 4.26 8.29
C LEU A 154 -11.81 3.12 8.81
N TYR A 155 -10.73 3.45 9.47
CA TYR A 155 -9.82 2.47 10.08
C TYR A 155 -9.54 2.88 11.52
N SER A 156 -9.70 1.94 12.45
CA SER A 156 -9.31 2.15 13.85
C SER A 156 -7.78 2.29 13.99
N ARG A 157 -7.31 2.67 15.18
CA ARG A 157 -5.88 2.71 15.51
C ARG A 157 -5.19 1.35 15.33
N THR A 158 -5.92 0.26 15.49
CA THR A 158 -5.40 -1.11 15.31
C THR A 158 -5.48 -1.60 13.86
N GLY A 159 -5.91 -0.74 12.92
CA GLY A 159 -6.02 -1.10 11.51
C GLY A 159 -7.32 -1.80 11.13
N GLN A 160 -8.28 -1.97 12.05
CA GLN A 160 -9.57 -2.58 11.74
C GLN A 160 -10.38 -1.68 10.81
N ARG A 161 -10.83 -2.22 9.69
CA ARG A 161 -11.65 -1.54 8.70
C ARG A 161 -13.12 -1.52 9.12
N ILE A 162 -13.73 -0.34 9.14
CA ILE A 162 -15.13 -0.11 9.52
C ILE A 162 -15.84 0.58 8.38
N ALA A 163 -16.94 -0.01 7.91
CA ALA A 163 -17.77 0.61 6.87
C ALA A 163 -18.50 1.83 7.43
N VAL A 164 -18.56 2.90 6.64
CA VAL A 164 -19.32 4.12 6.99
C VAL A 164 -20.77 3.90 6.60
N ASP A 165 -21.62 3.65 7.60
CA ASP A 165 -23.07 3.53 7.44
C ASP A 165 -23.76 4.87 7.14
N ALA A 166 -25.07 4.86 7.00
CA ALA A 166 -25.86 6.05 6.65
C ALA A 166 -25.81 7.12 7.76
N ALA A 167 -25.91 6.73 9.02
CA ALA A 167 -25.92 7.65 10.17
C ALA A 167 -24.54 8.33 10.34
N MET A 168 -23.47 7.55 10.28
CA MET A 168 -22.09 8.08 10.32
C MET A 168 -21.80 8.98 9.10
N ARG A 169 -22.29 8.61 7.92
CA ARG A 169 -22.15 9.43 6.71
C ARG A 169 -22.85 10.77 6.86
N ASP A 170 -24.05 10.80 7.39
CA ASP A 170 -24.81 12.03 7.64
C ASP A 170 -24.04 12.92 8.62
N LYS A 171 -23.63 12.39 9.77
CA LYS A 171 -22.80 13.09 10.77
C LYS A 171 -21.53 13.68 10.14
N LEU A 172 -20.79 12.89 9.37
CA LEU A 172 -19.53 13.33 8.74
C LEU A 172 -19.76 14.34 7.61
N SER A 173 -20.90 14.29 6.93
CA SER A 173 -21.26 15.26 5.88
C SER A 173 -21.36 16.69 6.41
N GLY A 174 -21.72 16.88 7.67
CA GLY A 174 -21.73 18.18 8.36
C GLY A 174 -20.34 18.84 8.41
N TYR A 175 -19.28 18.04 8.36
CA TYR A 175 -17.89 18.53 8.42
C TYR A 175 -17.25 18.80 7.04
N LEU A 176 -17.97 18.64 5.94
CA LEU A 176 -17.44 18.99 4.62
C LEU A 176 -16.99 20.45 4.58
N GLY A 177 -15.74 20.67 4.17
CA GLY A 177 -15.10 22.00 4.15
C GLY A 177 -14.40 22.40 5.44
N HIS A 178 -14.55 21.64 6.53
CA HIS A 178 -13.74 21.86 7.74
C HIS A 178 -12.33 21.30 7.54
N PRO A 179 -11.30 21.97 8.05
CA PRO A 179 -9.95 21.40 8.09
C PRO A 179 -9.91 20.20 9.06
N TYR A 180 -9.12 19.17 8.71
CA TYR A 180 -9.09 17.90 9.46
C TYR A 180 -8.77 18.05 10.94
N HIS A 181 -7.91 19.02 11.32
CA HIS A 181 -7.58 19.31 12.73
C HIS A 181 -8.76 19.86 13.57
N ARG A 182 -9.87 20.24 12.93
CA ARG A 182 -11.10 20.74 13.61
C ARG A 182 -12.26 19.74 13.57
N ILE A 183 -12.09 18.60 12.95
CA ILE A 183 -13.12 17.57 12.91
C ILE A 183 -12.88 16.64 14.11
N PRO A 184 -13.90 16.35 14.94
CA PRO A 184 -13.77 15.39 16.02
C PRO A 184 -13.35 14.01 15.49
N ASP A 185 -12.62 13.25 16.30
CA ASP A 185 -12.28 11.87 15.99
C ASP A 185 -13.54 11.01 15.95
N PRO A 186 -13.82 10.27 14.86
CA PRO A 186 -15.00 9.41 14.76
C PRO A 186 -14.96 8.19 15.70
N PHE A 187 -13.82 7.91 16.34
CA PHE A 187 -13.59 6.79 17.26
C PHE A 187 -13.42 7.21 18.72
N ASP A 188 -13.44 8.52 19.00
CA ASP A 188 -13.27 9.10 20.33
C ASP A 188 -11.97 8.68 21.07
N CYS A 189 -10.97 8.13 20.32
CA CYS A 189 -9.67 7.72 20.89
C CYS A 189 -8.60 8.83 20.79
N CYS A 190 -8.87 9.87 20.02
CA CYS A 190 -8.04 11.06 19.82
C CYS A 190 -8.91 12.31 19.90
N ARG A 191 -8.28 13.50 19.96
CA ARG A 191 -9.06 14.74 20.00
C ARG A 191 -9.71 15.08 18.66
N THR A 192 -8.99 14.78 17.57
CA THR A 192 -9.43 15.18 16.23
C THR A 192 -9.21 14.07 15.22
N TRP A 193 -9.95 14.15 14.11
CA TRP A 193 -9.75 13.34 12.90
C TRP A 193 -8.28 13.34 12.44
N ALA A 194 -7.67 14.54 12.38
CA ALA A 194 -6.28 14.66 11.96
C ALA A 194 -5.34 13.91 12.88
N GLU A 195 -5.49 14.03 14.19
CA GLU A 195 -4.67 13.34 15.17
C GLU A 195 -4.82 11.82 15.03
N HIS A 196 -6.05 11.32 14.89
CA HIS A 196 -6.33 9.90 14.70
C HIS A 196 -5.63 9.34 13.45
N PHE A 197 -5.92 9.91 12.27
CA PHE A 197 -5.40 9.37 11.01
C PHE A 197 -3.91 9.64 10.79
N SER A 198 -3.34 10.68 11.42
CA SER A 198 -1.89 10.86 11.47
C SER A 198 -1.23 9.73 12.27
N LYS A 199 -1.76 9.40 13.45
CA LYS A 199 -1.23 8.31 14.28
C LYS A 199 -1.40 6.93 13.62
N VAL A 200 -2.54 6.66 12.95
CA VAL A 200 -2.71 5.42 12.16
C VAL A 200 -1.61 5.29 11.10
N TRP A 201 -1.26 6.42 10.45
CA TRP A 201 -0.21 6.46 9.44
C TRP A 201 1.19 6.30 10.04
N GLU A 202 1.50 7.03 11.11
CA GLU A 202 2.77 6.94 11.85
C GLU A 202 3.03 5.53 12.35
N ASP A 203 2.04 4.91 13.02
CA ASP A 203 2.11 3.53 13.50
C ASP A 203 2.38 2.55 12.34
N GLY A 204 1.71 2.74 11.19
CA GLY A 204 1.93 1.93 9.99
C GLY A 204 3.34 2.07 9.41
N ILE A 205 3.89 3.29 9.37
CA ILE A 205 5.26 3.56 8.91
C ILE A 205 6.29 2.88 9.83
N ILE A 206 6.14 3.02 11.14
CA ILE A 206 7.04 2.41 12.12
C ILE A 206 6.94 0.88 12.05
N ALA A 207 5.74 0.33 11.99
CA ALA A 207 5.52 -1.10 11.87
C ALA A 207 6.13 -1.70 10.59
N CYS A 208 6.25 -0.93 9.51
CA CYS A 208 6.95 -1.33 8.28
C CYS A 208 8.49 -1.37 8.43
N GLY A 209 9.06 -0.89 9.54
CA GLY A 209 10.49 -0.94 9.80
C GLY A 209 11.23 0.40 9.63
N VAL A 210 10.52 1.52 9.46
CA VAL A 210 11.13 2.85 9.65
C VAL A 210 11.35 3.06 11.14
N ARG A 211 12.59 3.34 11.54
CA ARG A 211 12.88 3.55 12.96
C ARG A 211 12.32 4.90 13.41
N GLU A 212 11.61 4.90 14.53
CA GLU A 212 11.00 6.12 15.09
C GLU A 212 12.04 7.21 15.36
N ALA A 213 13.23 6.84 15.81
CA ALA A 213 14.33 7.78 16.06
C ALA A 213 14.89 8.45 14.79
N ASP A 214 14.61 7.90 13.61
CA ASP A 214 15.11 8.42 12.34
C ASP A 214 14.17 9.45 11.68
N ILE A 215 12.90 9.53 12.11
CA ILE A 215 11.87 10.35 11.48
C ILE A 215 11.19 11.30 12.50
N LYS A 216 10.97 12.54 12.09
CA LYS A 216 10.20 13.52 12.88
C LYS A 216 8.86 13.77 12.22
N PHE A 217 7.78 13.51 12.94
CA PHE A 217 6.41 13.85 12.51
C PHE A 217 6.06 15.28 12.93
N VAL A 218 5.47 16.04 12.02
CA VAL A 218 5.16 17.46 12.22
C VAL A 218 3.77 17.80 11.70
N SER A 219 2.94 18.41 12.54
CA SER A 219 1.62 18.95 12.17
C SER A 219 1.77 20.31 11.49
N ASN A 220 1.14 20.51 10.34
CA ASN A 220 1.07 21.82 9.70
C ASN A 220 0.28 22.83 10.56
N ASP A 221 -0.75 22.39 11.27
CA ASP A 221 -1.49 23.24 12.19
C ASP A 221 -0.57 23.86 13.26
N THR A 222 0.34 23.05 13.80
CA THR A 222 1.37 23.53 14.73
C THR A 222 2.27 24.59 14.08
N LEU A 223 2.73 24.35 12.84
CA LEU A 223 3.57 25.32 12.13
C LEU A 223 2.87 26.66 11.89
N TYR A 224 1.58 26.66 11.58
CA TYR A 224 0.80 27.89 11.44
C TYR A 224 0.66 28.62 12.77
N ARG A 225 0.35 27.89 13.86
CA ARG A 225 0.22 28.51 15.20
C ARG A 225 1.53 29.08 15.72
N GLU A 226 2.65 28.44 15.41
CA GLU A 226 3.99 28.91 15.75
C GLU A 226 4.49 30.04 14.83
N GLY A 227 3.70 30.46 13.83
CA GLY A 227 4.06 31.52 12.89
C GLY A 227 5.17 31.13 11.90
N LYS A 228 5.48 29.84 11.71
CA LYS A 228 6.51 29.38 10.76
C LYS A 228 6.18 29.74 9.31
N PHE A 229 4.89 29.88 8.98
CA PHE A 229 4.42 30.31 7.67
C PHE A 229 4.31 31.84 7.53
N ASP A 230 4.49 32.63 8.59
CA ASP A 230 4.25 34.09 8.57
C ASP A 230 5.05 34.82 7.49
N HIS A 231 6.32 34.44 7.28
CA HIS A 231 7.14 35.01 6.22
C HIS A 231 6.52 34.78 4.83
N HIS A 232 6.07 33.56 4.55
CA HIS A 232 5.47 33.20 3.27
C HIS A 232 4.10 33.84 3.05
N ILE A 233 3.29 33.93 4.12
CA ILE A 233 2.00 34.62 4.10
C ILE A 233 2.22 36.11 3.82
N ARG A 234 3.20 36.74 4.48
CA ARG A 234 3.58 38.14 4.24
C ARG A 234 3.98 38.35 2.79
N MET A 235 4.87 37.52 2.24
CA MET A 235 5.29 37.61 0.83
C MET A 235 4.10 37.51 -0.14
N ILE A 236 3.13 36.63 0.13
CA ILE A 236 1.92 36.48 -0.67
C ILE A 236 1.12 37.80 -0.66
N PHE A 237 0.91 38.41 0.49
CA PHE A 237 0.08 39.62 0.59
C PHE A 237 0.78 40.87 0.09
N GLU A 238 2.09 40.99 0.28
CA GLU A 238 2.90 42.10 -0.26
C GLU A 238 3.02 42.03 -1.79
N HIS A 239 3.01 40.81 -2.36
CA HIS A 239 3.28 40.59 -3.78
C HIS A 239 2.20 39.75 -4.48
N VAL A 240 0.92 40.01 -4.18
CA VAL A 240 -0.20 39.19 -4.66
C VAL A 240 -0.27 39.08 -6.19
N ASP A 241 0.07 40.16 -6.92
CA ASP A 241 0.08 40.13 -8.39
C ASP A 241 1.25 39.30 -8.95
N ARG A 242 2.39 39.28 -8.28
CA ARG A 242 3.50 38.39 -8.61
C ARG A 242 3.13 36.93 -8.32
N ALA A 243 2.42 36.67 -7.22
CA ALA A 243 1.90 35.32 -6.92
C ALA A 243 0.90 34.85 -7.99
N ARG A 244 -0.01 35.72 -8.46
CA ARG A 244 -0.94 35.42 -9.57
C ARG A 244 -0.19 35.10 -10.86
N LYS A 245 0.82 35.89 -11.22
CA LYS A 245 1.67 35.66 -12.40
C LYS A 245 2.40 34.32 -12.30
N ALA A 246 2.99 33.99 -11.15
CA ALA A 246 3.74 32.75 -10.94
C ALA A 246 2.87 31.48 -11.09
N ILE A 247 1.59 31.53 -10.69
CA ILE A 247 0.69 30.38 -10.78
C ILE A 247 -0.06 30.29 -12.13
N ALA A 248 -0.20 31.39 -12.86
CA ALA A 248 -1.00 31.47 -14.07
C ALA A 248 -0.67 30.41 -15.15
N PRO A 249 0.60 30.01 -15.39
CA PRO A 249 0.94 28.96 -16.35
C PRO A 249 0.38 27.58 -15.96
N PHE A 250 0.09 27.35 -14.69
CA PHE A 250 -0.27 26.04 -14.12
C PHE A 250 -1.72 25.94 -13.67
N GLN A 251 -2.46 27.05 -13.72
CA GLN A 251 -3.85 27.10 -13.28
C GLN A 251 -4.71 27.83 -14.30
N LYS A 252 -5.62 27.10 -14.95
CA LYS A 252 -6.60 27.71 -15.87
C LYS A 252 -7.46 28.72 -15.12
N ASN A 253 -7.65 29.90 -15.68
CA ASN A 253 -8.54 30.95 -15.18
C ASN A 253 -8.19 31.46 -13.77
N VAL A 254 -6.96 31.96 -13.57
CA VAL A 254 -6.60 32.73 -12.36
C VAL A 254 -7.42 34.04 -12.36
N LYS A 255 -8.39 34.13 -11.44
CA LYS A 255 -9.24 35.32 -11.30
C LYS A 255 -8.41 36.52 -10.86
N LYS A 256 -8.82 37.75 -11.26
CA LYS A 256 -8.15 38.99 -10.86
C LYS A 256 -8.09 39.21 -9.34
N ASP A 257 -9.03 38.63 -8.61
CA ASP A 257 -9.17 38.71 -7.16
C ASP A 257 -8.63 37.46 -6.44
N TYR A 258 -7.95 36.55 -7.13
CA TYR A 258 -7.36 35.37 -6.54
C TYR A 258 -6.24 35.75 -5.58
N VAL A 259 -6.33 35.26 -4.34
CA VAL A 259 -5.28 35.32 -3.34
C VAL A 259 -4.95 33.88 -2.91
N PRO A 260 -3.69 33.41 -2.96
CA PRO A 260 -3.35 32.02 -2.60
C PRO A 260 -3.33 31.79 -1.07
N PHE A 261 -4.38 32.26 -0.39
CA PHE A 261 -4.62 32.07 1.03
C PHE A 261 -6.12 31.98 1.28
N ASN A 262 -6.55 31.11 2.17
CA ASN A 262 -7.93 30.93 2.57
C ASN A 262 -8.02 31.05 4.09
N ALA A 263 -8.90 31.91 4.59
CA ALA A 263 -9.18 31.98 6.01
C ALA A 263 -10.12 30.84 6.46
N ILE A 264 -9.97 30.41 7.68
CA ILE A 264 -10.93 29.53 8.35
C ILE A 264 -12.03 30.46 8.92
N CYS A 265 -13.27 30.25 8.50
CA CYS A 265 -14.39 31.07 8.94
C CYS A 265 -14.61 30.93 10.45
N GLY A 266 -14.56 32.03 11.20
CA GLY A 266 -14.75 32.03 12.65
C GLY A 266 -16.17 31.63 13.10
N GLN A 267 -17.18 31.66 12.20
CA GLN A 267 -18.53 31.25 12.54
C GLN A 267 -18.79 29.77 12.21
N CYS A 268 -18.50 29.31 10.98
CA CYS A 268 -18.82 27.94 10.57
C CYS A 268 -17.61 26.99 10.57
N GLY A 269 -16.39 27.45 10.87
CA GLY A 269 -15.19 26.63 10.96
C GLY A 269 -14.63 26.10 9.63
N LYS A 270 -15.25 26.43 8.48
CA LYS A 270 -14.88 25.89 7.17
C LYS A 270 -13.84 26.75 6.45
N ILE A 271 -13.03 26.14 5.58
CA ILE A 271 -12.10 26.84 4.70
C ILE A 271 -12.83 27.20 3.39
N THR A 272 -13.86 28.04 3.48
CA THR A 272 -14.64 28.54 2.35
C THR A 272 -14.57 30.08 2.25
N ALA A 273 -13.74 30.70 3.08
CA ALA A 273 -13.68 32.14 3.21
C ALA A 273 -12.70 32.73 2.20
N LYS A 274 -13.20 33.56 1.30
CA LYS A 274 -12.45 34.34 0.32
C LYS A 274 -11.86 35.57 1.00
N ILE A 275 -10.60 35.88 0.71
CA ILE A 275 -9.93 37.07 1.25
C ILE A 275 -10.43 38.31 0.53
N THR A 276 -10.84 39.32 1.30
CA THR A 276 -11.32 40.61 0.82
C THR A 276 -10.39 41.77 1.19
N GLY A 277 -9.43 41.55 2.10
CA GLY A 277 -8.43 42.53 2.52
C GLY A 277 -7.47 41.91 3.53
N TRP A 278 -6.40 42.64 3.87
CA TRP A 278 -5.42 42.22 4.88
C TRP A 278 -4.73 43.39 5.56
N ASP A 279 -4.23 43.12 6.76
CA ASP A 279 -3.39 44.03 7.53
C ASP A 279 -2.06 43.33 7.86
N LEU A 280 -0.96 43.81 7.26
CA LEU A 280 0.37 43.22 7.41
C LEU A 280 0.97 43.46 8.82
N LYS A 281 0.57 44.58 9.49
CA LYS A 281 1.08 44.89 10.83
C LYS A 281 0.39 44.05 11.89
N LYS A 282 -0.93 43.92 11.80
CA LYS A 282 -1.74 43.10 12.72
C LYS A 282 -1.65 41.60 12.40
N LYS A 283 -1.11 41.21 11.23
CA LYS A 283 -1.12 39.83 10.72
C LYS A 283 -2.54 39.24 10.65
N THR A 284 -3.50 40.03 10.13
CA THR A 284 -4.90 39.64 9.98
C THR A 284 -5.35 39.70 8.53
N VAL A 285 -6.43 39.02 8.22
CA VAL A 285 -7.14 39.05 6.94
C VAL A 285 -8.62 39.31 7.15
N LYS A 286 -9.20 40.16 6.32
CA LYS A 286 -10.65 40.30 6.17
C LYS A 286 -11.13 39.25 5.17
N TYR A 287 -12.27 38.64 5.45
CA TYR A 287 -12.79 37.57 4.60
C TYR A 287 -14.32 37.63 4.45
N ALA A 288 -14.81 37.03 3.38
CA ALA A 288 -16.21 36.68 3.19
C ALA A 288 -16.37 35.18 2.99
N CYS A 289 -17.12 34.50 3.85
CA CYS A 289 -17.42 33.08 3.74
C CYS A 289 -18.41 32.86 2.59
N GLU A 290 -17.98 32.22 1.51
CA GLU A 290 -18.82 32.03 0.32
C GLU A 290 -19.94 31.00 0.61
N MET A 291 -21.19 31.33 0.23
CA MET A 291 -22.34 30.40 0.37
C MET A 291 -22.15 29.12 -0.41
N LYS A 292 -21.45 29.20 -1.56
CA LYS A 292 -21.00 28.03 -2.36
C LYS A 292 -19.53 28.20 -2.71
N ALA A 293 -18.67 27.38 -2.14
CA ALA A 293 -17.26 27.34 -2.45
C ALA A 293 -16.89 26.01 -3.13
N LEU A 294 -15.92 26.06 -4.04
CA LEU A 294 -15.37 24.86 -4.67
C LEU A 294 -14.18 24.34 -3.85
N ALA A 295 -14.33 23.13 -3.33
CA ALA A 295 -13.22 22.37 -2.75
C ALA A 295 -12.77 21.28 -3.75
N GLY A 296 -11.93 21.66 -4.71
CA GLY A 296 -11.62 20.84 -5.88
C GLY A 296 -12.85 20.71 -6.80
N LYS A 297 -13.32 19.48 -7.02
CA LYS A 297 -14.54 19.19 -7.80
C LYS A 297 -15.84 19.17 -6.96
N TYR A 298 -15.71 19.33 -5.65
CA TYR A 298 -16.86 19.29 -4.73
C TYR A 298 -17.35 20.69 -4.40
N VAL A 299 -18.64 20.84 -4.20
CA VAL A 299 -19.27 22.08 -3.72
C VAL A 299 -19.42 21.99 -2.21
N VAL A 300 -18.89 22.96 -1.51
CA VAL A 300 -19.01 23.10 -0.05
C VAL A 300 -19.85 24.33 0.27
N GLN A 301 -20.79 24.19 1.18
CA GLN A 301 -21.66 25.29 1.61
C GLN A 301 -21.03 26.03 2.79
N GLY A 302 -20.80 27.32 2.63
CA GLY A 302 -20.42 28.25 3.70
C GLY A 302 -21.64 28.94 4.34
N CYS A 303 -21.38 29.92 5.23
CA CYS A 303 -22.42 30.57 6.03
C CYS A 303 -22.71 32.05 5.63
N GLY A 304 -22.02 32.60 4.63
CA GLY A 304 -22.19 34.01 4.22
C GLY A 304 -21.54 35.04 5.15
N LYS A 305 -20.95 34.64 6.29
CA LYS A 305 -20.35 35.57 7.27
C LYS A 305 -19.17 36.34 6.70
N GLN A 306 -19.14 37.62 6.89
CA GLN A 306 -17.94 38.46 6.78
C GLN A 306 -17.24 38.55 8.14
N GLY A 307 -15.91 38.58 8.14
CA GLY A 307 -15.14 38.62 9.38
C GLY A 307 -13.67 38.97 9.18
N GLU A 308 -12.96 38.97 10.26
CA GLU A 308 -11.51 39.13 10.31
C GLU A 308 -10.91 37.92 11.06
N ALA A 309 -9.76 37.46 10.62
CA ALA A 309 -9.05 36.34 11.23
C ALA A 309 -7.54 36.60 11.23
N PRO A 310 -6.79 36.12 12.23
CA PRO A 310 -5.34 36.15 12.19
C PRO A 310 -4.79 35.18 11.13
N TRP A 311 -3.57 35.38 10.68
CA TRP A 311 -2.91 34.47 9.70
C TRP A 311 -2.83 33.03 10.19
N SER A 312 -2.68 32.86 11.51
CA SER A 312 -2.71 31.53 12.15
C SER A 312 -4.06 30.81 12.00
N GLU A 313 -5.13 31.50 11.62
CA GLU A 313 -6.46 30.97 11.36
C GLU A 313 -6.75 30.92 9.85
N GLY A 314 -5.79 30.41 9.09
CA GLY A 314 -5.92 30.25 7.65
C GLY A 314 -5.00 29.18 7.10
N LYS A 315 -4.98 29.07 5.77
CA LYS A 315 -4.16 28.11 5.03
C LYS A 315 -3.70 28.71 3.71
N ILE A 316 -2.42 28.62 3.44
CA ILE A 316 -1.84 28.92 2.12
C ILE A 316 -2.38 27.88 1.12
N ALA A 317 -2.71 28.29 -0.09
CA ALA A 317 -3.10 27.37 -1.16
C ALA A 317 -1.96 26.37 -1.44
N TRP A 318 -2.32 25.07 -1.59
CA TRP A 318 -1.37 23.94 -1.68
C TRP A 318 -0.15 24.20 -2.58
N ARG A 319 -0.34 24.78 -3.75
CA ARG A 319 0.75 25.03 -4.71
C ARG A 319 1.79 26.03 -4.19
N PHE A 320 1.43 26.89 -3.22
CA PHE A 320 2.31 27.81 -2.51
C PHE A 320 2.76 27.25 -1.15
N GLU A 321 1.93 26.46 -0.49
CA GLU A 321 2.24 25.86 0.81
C GLU A 321 3.36 24.81 0.70
N TRP A 322 3.30 23.95 -0.32
CA TRP A 322 4.30 22.92 -0.52
C TRP A 322 5.72 23.48 -0.67
N PRO A 323 6.01 24.44 -1.57
CA PRO A 323 7.33 25.09 -1.61
C PRO A 323 7.64 25.92 -0.36
N ALA A 324 6.65 26.47 0.35
CA ALA A 324 6.89 27.12 1.64
C ALA A 324 7.40 26.11 2.69
N GLN A 325 6.85 24.89 2.74
CA GLN A 325 7.37 23.82 3.59
C GLN A 325 8.83 23.47 3.22
N TRP A 326 9.17 23.43 1.90
CA TRP A 326 10.57 23.19 1.50
C TRP A 326 11.52 24.23 2.08
N GLN A 327 11.14 25.49 2.07
CA GLN A 327 11.97 26.56 2.60
C GLN A 327 12.04 26.53 4.13
N ILE A 328 10.91 26.30 4.82
CA ILE A 328 10.83 26.24 6.29
C ILE A 328 11.77 25.16 6.84
N PHE A 329 11.81 23.99 6.19
CA PHE A 329 12.64 22.88 6.63
C PHE A 329 14.01 22.83 5.95
N GLY A 330 14.26 23.65 4.93
CA GLY A 330 15.48 23.58 4.13
C GLY A 330 15.62 22.26 3.38
N VAL A 331 14.53 21.78 2.78
CA VAL A 331 14.42 20.44 2.17
C VAL A 331 15.36 20.30 0.98
N ASP A 332 16.16 19.23 0.98
CA ASP A 332 17.09 18.88 -0.10
C ASP A 332 16.55 17.78 -1.01
N PHE A 333 15.67 16.91 -0.47
CA PHE A 333 15.11 15.79 -1.21
C PHE A 333 13.65 15.51 -0.80
N GLU A 334 12.82 15.21 -1.81
CA GLU A 334 11.45 14.72 -1.60
C GLU A 334 11.06 13.72 -2.70
N ALA A 335 10.49 12.58 -2.32
CA ALA A 335 9.90 11.61 -3.23
C ALA A 335 8.39 11.85 -3.35
N PHE A 336 7.83 11.67 -4.55
CA PHE A 336 6.39 11.80 -4.78
C PHE A 336 5.95 11.01 -6.02
N GLY A 337 4.66 10.65 -6.06
CA GLY A 337 4.05 9.92 -7.18
C GLY A 337 3.97 10.75 -8.47
N LYS A 338 3.84 10.06 -9.60
CA LYS A 338 3.78 10.70 -10.92
C LYS A 338 2.58 11.65 -11.09
N GLU A 339 1.53 11.52 -10.29
CA GLU A 339 0.40 12.44 -10.27
C GLU A 339 0.80 13.87 -9.92
N HIS A 340 1.87 14.03 -9.14
CA HIS A 340 2.44 15.34 -8.82
C HIS A 340 3.40 15.84 -9.90
N ALA A 341 4.02 14.93 -10.65
CA ALA A 341 5.01 15.28 -11.68
C ALA A 341 4.42 16.17 -12.79
N GLU A 342 3.17 15.94 -13.18
CA GLU A 342 2.48 16.70 -14.22
C GLU A 342 1.65 17.87 -13.65
N GLY A 343 1.32 17.83 -12.36
CA GLY A 343 0.42 18.77 -11.71
C GLY A 343 1.10 19.75 -10.76
N SER A 344 1.38 19.30 -9.55
CA SER A 344 1.85 20.17 -8.47
C SER A 344 3.34 20.49 -8.53
N TRP A 345 4.16 19.54 -8.98
CA TRP A 345 5.61 19.70 -9.03
C TRP A 345 6.09 20.84 -9.95
N PRO A 346 5.64 20.96 -11.23
CA PRO A 346 6.05 22.07 -12.08
C PRO A 346 5.72 23.43 -11.47
N SER A 347 4.51 23.58 -10.91
CA SER A 347 4.10 24.83 -10.25
C SER A 347 4.86 25.10 -8.97
N GLY A 348 5.07 24.07 -8.11
CA GLY A 348 5.85 24.21 -6.87
C GLY A 348 7.29 24.63 -7.15
N ARG A 349 7.92 24.03 -8.16
CA ARG A 349 9.26 24.39 -8.61
C ARG A 349 9.37 25.83 -9.11
N ALA A 350 8.41 26.26 -9.93
CA ALA A 350 8.36 27.64 -10.42
C ALA A 350 8.14 28.63 -9.26
N ILE A 351 7.22 28.33 -8.35
CA ILE A 351 6.95 29.18 -7.18
C ILE A 351 8.17 29.25 -6.26
N ALA A 352 8.88 28.14 -6.03
CA ALA A 352 10.11 28.14 -5.25
C ALA A 352 11.15 29.10 -5.84
N LYS A 353 11.41 29.00 -7.17
CA LYS A 353 12.41 29.83 -7.85
C LYS A 353 11.98 31.27 -8.06
N GLU A 354 10.81 31.47 -8.68
CA GLU A 354 10.40 32.77 -9.21
C GLU A 354 9.69 33.63 -8.16
N PHE A 355 9.03 32.99 -7.16
CA PHE A 355 8.29 33.71 -6.15
C PHE A 355 9.02 33.76 -4.81
N TYR A 356 9.44 32.60 -4.27
CA TYR A 356 10.14 32.53 -2.98
C TYR A 356 11.66 32.72 -3.07
N GLY A 357 12.27 32.55 -4.27
CA GLY A 357 13.68 32.87 -4.51
C GLY A 357 14.68 31.81 -4.03
N PHE A 358 14.32 30.52 -4.05
CA PHE A 358 15.23 29.43 -3.67
C PHE A 358 15.17 28.25 -4.64
N GLU A 359 16.21 27.41 -4.65
CA GLU A 359 16.27 26.21 -5.47
C GLU A 359 15.43 25.07 -4.84
N PRO A 360 14.52 24.45 -5.60
CA PRO A 360 13.69 23.35 -5.10
C PRO A 360 14.53 22.11 -4.74
N PRO A 361 13.99 21.18 -3.94
CA PRO A 361 14.65 19.91 -3.61
C PRO A 361 14.89 19.05 -4.85
N VAL A 362 15.80 18.08 -4.73
CA VAL A 362 15.97 17.01 -5.72
C VAL A 362 14.75 16.11 -5.67
N PRO A 363 14.02 15.89 -6.77
CA PRO A 363 12.85 15.04 -6.79
C PRO A 363 13.19 13.58 -7.03
N HIS A 364 12.38 12.67 -6.50
CA HIS A 364 12.32 11.30 -6.98
C HIS A 364 10.87 10.92 -7.33
N ILE A 365 10.60 10.77 -8.62
CA ILE A 365 9.27 10.46 -9.13
C ILE A 365 9.15 8.95 -9.28
N TYR A 366 8.06 8.37 -8.75
CA TYR A 366 7.77 6.94 -8.87
C TYR A 366 6.40 6.70 -9.53
N GLU A 367 6.25 5.51 -10.12
CA GLU A 367 5.03 5.04 -10.76
C GLU A 367 4.05 4.41 -9.76
N PHE A 368 2.80 4.20 -10.18
CA PHE A 368 1.76 3.62 -9.34
C PHE A 368 2.07 2.18 -8.93
N LEU A 369 1.60 1.82 -7.73
CA LEU A 369 1.46 0.44 -7.30
C LEU A 369 0.06 -0.06 -7.67
N MET A 370 0.04 -1.13 -8.45
CA MET A 370 -1.17 -1.85 -8.80
C MET A 370 -1.37 -3.01 -7.82
N ILE A 371 -2.62 -3.36 -7.54
CA ILE A 371 -2.98 -4.57 -6.79
C ILE A 371 -3.81 -5.45 -7.71
N ASP A 372 -3.37 -6.69 -7.90
CA ASP A 372 -4.01 -7.68 -8.77
C ASP A 372 -4.32 -7.09 -10.17
N GLY A 373 -3.37 -6.35 -10.73
CA GLY A 373 -3.48 -5.70 -12.04
C GLY A 373 -4.35 -4.44 -12.08
N ALA A 374 -4.86 -3.96 -10.94
CA ALA A 374 -5.72 -2.79 -10.89
C ALA A 374 -5.12 -1.66 -10.02
N LYS A 375 -5.27 -0.40 -10.46
CA LYS A 375 -4.94 0.76 -9.63
C LYS A 375 -5.82 0.78 -8.38
N MET A 376 -5.19 1.01 -7.21
CA MET A 376 -5.91 1.18 -5.96
C MET A 376 -6.89 2.35 -6.03
N ALA A 377 -8.13 2.10 -5.63
CA ALA A 377 -9.17 3.12 -5.54
C ALA A 377 -10.16 2.75 -4.43
N ALA A 378 -10.42 3.67 -3.52
CA ALA A 378 -11.40 3.47 -2.45
C ALA A 378 -12.80 3.11 -2.98
N SER A 379 -13.16 3.58 -4.19
CA SER A 379 -14.40 3.22 -4.87
C SER A 379 -14.47 1.76 -5.31
N LYS A 380 -13.33 1.10 -5.51
CA LYS A 380 -13.23 -0.31 -5.92
C LYS A 380 -13.05 -1.28 -4.74
N GLY A 381 -12.82 -0.76 -3.53
CA GLY A 381 -12.58 -1.58 -2.34
C GLY A 381 -11.22 -2.30 -2.32
N ASN A 382 -10.33 -2.05 -3.30
CA ASN A 382 -9.00 -2.65 -3.43
C ASN A 382 -7.89 -1.77 -2.82
N VAL A 383 -8.18 -1.13 -1.70
CA VAL A 383 -7.23 -0.28 -0.96
C VAL A 383 -6.82 -1.03 0.30
N TYR A 384 -5.52 -1.18 0.49
CA TYR A 384 -4.92 -1.82 1.67
C TYR A 384 -4.02 -0.83 2.39
N ILE A 385 -4.12 -0.80 3.72
CA ILE A 385 -3.24 -0.01 4.58
C ILE A 385 -2.00 -0.84 4.98
N PRO A 386 -0.90 -0.21 5.45
CA PRO A 386 0.30 -0.93 5.87
C PRO A 386 0.02 -2.04 6.88
N GLN A 387 -0.83 -1.80 7.87
CA GLN A 387 -1.18 -2.75 8.91
C GLN A 387 -1.79 -4.05 8.33
N GLU A 388 -2.69 -3.93 7.33
CA GLU A 388 -3.30 -5.10 6.67
C GLU A 388 -2.27 -5.94 5.90
N MET A 389 -1.23 -5.30 5.34
CA MET A 389 -0.16 -6.01 4.65
C MET A 389 0.79 -6.71 5.62
N LEU A 390 1.02 -6.13 6.79
CA LEU A 390 1.84 -6.71 7.86
C LEU A 390 1.17 -7.89 8.58
N GLU A 391 -0.12 -8.14 8.31
CA GLU A 391 -0.79 -9.37 8.71
C GLU A 391 -0.43 -10.58 7.84
N ILE A 392 0.16 -10.33 6.64
CA ILE A 392 0.53 -11.38 5.68
C ILE A 392 2.00 -11.33 5.25
N LEU A 393 2.77 -10.32 5.62
CA LEU A 393 4.18 -10.16 5.27
C LEU A 393 5.01 -9.69 6.46
N GLU A 394 6.24 -10.15 6.56
CA GLU A 394 7.22 -9.55 7.44
C GLU A 394 7.57 -8.13 6.97
N PRO A 395 7.88 -7.19 7.90
CA PRO A 395 8.21 -5.81 7.55
C PRO A 395 9.33 -5.69 6.52
N GLU A 396 10.41 -6.47 6.68
CA GLU A 396 11.55 -6.45 5.77
C GLU A 396 11.19 -6.93 4.35
N VAL A 397 10.32 -7.94 4.22
CA VAL A 397 9.80 -8.40 2.93
C VAL A 397 8.94 -7.33 2.29
N PHE A 398 8.07 -6.69 3.10
CA PHE A 398 7.23 -5.61 2.62
C PHE A 398 8.06 -4.38 2.21
N MET A 399 9.06 -4.00 2.99
CA MET A 399 10.02 -2.93 2.66
C MET A 399 10.79 -3.23 1.38
N TYR A 400 11.15 -4.50 1.12
CA TYR A 400 11.87 -4.90 -0.09
C TYR A 400 11.12 -4.56 -1.38
N LEU A 401 9.78 -4.56 -1.37
CA LEU A 401 8.96 -4.09 -2.48
C LEU A 401 9.34 -2.67 -2.92
N TYR A 402 9.72 -1.80 -1.98
CA TYR A 402 10.00 -0.39 -2.24
C TYR A 402 11.47 -0.11 -2.60
N THR A 403 12.40 -1.06 -2.43
CA THR A 403 13.83 -0.84 -2.75
C THR A 403 14.09 -0.74 -4.24
N LYS A 404 13.30 -1.39 -5.05
CA LYS A 404 13.48 -1.42 -6.50
C LYS A 404 13.23 -0.04 -7.13
N ARG A 405 14.04 0.35 -8.14
CA ARG A 405 13.79 1.56 -8.92
C ARG A 405 12.55 1.37 -9.80
N SER A 406 11.54 2.20 -9.62
CA SER A 406 10.26 2.07 -10.34
C SER A 406 10.16 3.10 -11.46
N LYS A 407 10.60 2.75 -12.67
CA LYS A 407 10.30 3.51 -13.90
C LYS A 407 9.00 3.05 -14.58
N LYS A 408 8.38 1.96 -14.10
CA LYS A 408 7.14 1.38 -14.59
C LYS A 408 6.22 1.06 -13.43
N GLU A 409 4.94 0.96 -13.70
CA GLU A 409 3.93 0.49 -12.75
C GLU A 409 4.32 -0.89 -12.20
N ARG A 410 4.13 -1.09 -10.92
CA ARG A 410 4.35 -2.38 -10.25
C ARG A 410 3.02 -2.99 -9.88
N ASN A 411 2.94 -4.30 -10.04
CA ASN A 411 1.80 -5.07 -9.60
C ASN A 411 2.18 -5.92 -8.38
N LEU A 412 1.42 -5.80 -7.32
CA LEU A 412 1.47 -6.70 -6.18
C LEU A 412 0.32 -7.69 -6.33
N ASP A 413 0.66 -8.94 -6.61
CA ASP A 413 -0.28 -10.04 -6.74
C ASP A 413 -0.49 -10.67 -5.36
N LEU A 414 -1.65 -10.39 -4.76
CA LEU A 414 -1.96 -10.86 -3.40
C LEU A 414 -2.21 -12.37 -3.35
N LYS A 415 -2.68 -12.97 -4.44
CA LYS A 415 -2.84 -14.44 -4.52
C LYS A 415 -1.50 -15.16 -4.55
N ASN A 416 -0.50 -14.53 -5.14
CA ASN A 416 0.83 -15.08 -5.29
C ASN A 416 1.89 -14.32 -4.47
N ILE A 417 1.52 -13.80 -3.30
CA ILE A 417 2.41 -12.98 -2.46
C ILE A 417 3.70 -13.73 -2.08
N HIS A 418 3.66 -15.05 -2.03
CA HIS A 418 4.83 -15.91 -1.80
C HIS A 418 5.97 -15.67 -2.81
N LEU A 419 5.67 -15.17 -4.02
CA LEU A 419 6.69 -14.83 -5.00
C LEU A 419 7.55 -13.64 -4.54
N LEU A 420 6.94 -12.63 -3.89
CA LEU A 420 7.67 -11.52 -3.29
C LEU A 420 8.55 -12.01 -2.11
N VAL A 421 8.01 -12.94 -1.31
CA VAL A 421 8.76 -13.55 -0.20
C VAL A 421 9.97 -14.31 -0.75
N ASN A 422 9.77 -15.14 -1.78
CA ASN A 422 10.85 -15.91 -2.41
C ASN A 422 11.92 -15.02 -3.04
N ASP A 423 11.53 -13.90 -3.68
CA ASP A 423 12.47 -12.92 -4.23
C ASP A 423 13.35 -12.29 -3.12
N PHE A 424 12.72 -11.91 -2.00
CA PHE A 424 13.43 -11.39 -0.86
C PHE A 424 14.39 -12.43 -0.26
N GLU A 425 13.93 -13.66 -0.03
CA GLU A 425 14.75 -14.73 0.53
C GLU A 425 15.92 -15.13 -0.38
N LEU A 426 15.72 -15.09 -1.70
CA LEU A 426 16.81 -15.28 -2.64
C LEU A 426 17.84 -14.16 -2.54
N ALA A 427 17.38 -12.91 -2.39
CA ALA A 427 18.27 -11.77 -2.15
C ALA A 427 19.05 -11.93 -0.85
N GLU A 428 18.41 -12.37 0.22
CA GLU A 428 19.02 -12.67 1.51
C GLU A 428 20.09 -13.78 1.38
N LYS A 429 19.77 -14.89 0.73
CA LYS A 429 20.72 -15.99 0.46
C LYS A 429 21.95 -15.54 -0.34
N LYS A 430 21.75 -14.68 -1.34
CA LYS A 430 22.86 -14.09 -2.13
C LYS A 430 23.67 -13.09 -1.30
N TYR A 431 23.03 -12.31 -0.45
CA TYR A 431 23.70 -11.38 0.47
C TYR A 431 24.68 -12.11 1.40
N PHE A 432 24.26 -13.24 1.96
CA PHE A 432 25.08 -14.09 2.85
C PHE A 432 25.99 -15.09 2.12
N GLY A 433 25.99 -15.10 0.78
CA GLY A 433 26.82 -16.02 0.00
C GLY A 433 26.35 -17.50 -0.01
N ILE A 434 25.12 -17.76 0.46
CA ILE A 434 24.50 -19.10 0.44
C ILE A 434 24.10 -19.47 -0.99
N ALA A 435 23.56 -18.50 -1.74
CA ALA A 435 23.29 -18.64 -3.16
C ALA A 435 24.31 -17.83 -3.97
N LYS A 436 24.80 -18.41 -5.09
CA LYS A 436 25.76 -17.75 -5.97
C LYS A 436 25.08 -16.72 -6.87
N GLU A 437 25.76 -15.62 -7.14
CA GLU A 437 25.49 -14.66 -8.19
C GLU A 437 26.80 -14.38 -8.93
N GLU A 438 26.85 -14.73 -10.20
CA GLU A 438 28.08 -14.61 -11.00
C GLU A 438 28.32 -13.16 -11.48
N ASN A 439 27.25 -12.37 -11.57
CA ASN A 439 27.34 -10.98 -11.98
C ASN A 439 27.59 -10.07 -10.77
N GLU A 440 28.83 -9.66 -10.58
CA GLU A 440 29.24 -8.78 -9.47
C GLU A 440 28.42 -7.48 -9.36
N LYS A 441 27.98 -6.91 -10.51
CA LYS A 441 27.19 -5.68 -10.51
C LYS A 441 25.77 -5.96 -10.00
N GLU A 442 25.17 -7.08 -10.40
CA GLU A 442 23.86 -7.50 -9.90
C GLU A 442 23.95 -7.84 -8.41
N LEU A 443 24.99 -8.52 -7.98
CA LEU A 443 25.24 -8.81 -6.57
C LEU A 443 25.38 -7.53 -5.73
N ALA A 444 26.15 -6.56 -6.22
CA ALA A 444 26.34 -5.29 -5.52
C ALA A 444 25.01 -4.50 -5.40
N GLN A 445 24.19 -4.46 -6.47
CA GLN A 445 22.87 -3.85 -6.42
C GLN A 445 21.96 -4.57 -5.42
N LEU A 446 21.91 -5.90 -5.49
CA LEU A 446 21.06 -6.73 -4.65
C LEU A 446 21.43 -6.59 -3.16
N ARG A 447 22.74 -6.54 -2.85
CA ARG A 447 23.22 -6.26 -1.49
C ARG A 447 22.67 -4.93 -0.96
N ARG A 448 22.72 -3.88 -1.78
CA ARG A 448 22.19 -2.57 -1.39
C ARG A 448 20.66 -2.57 -1.24
N GLU A 449 19.94 -3.30 -2.07
CA GLU A 449 18.50 -3.48 -1.94
C GLU A 449 18.15 -4.19 -0.62
N TYR A 450 18.84 -5.28 -0.31
CA TYR A 450 18.66 -6.02 0.96
C TYR A 450 19.01 -5.16 2.18
N GLU A 451 20.19 -4.52 2.21
CA GLU A 451 20.58 -3.62 3.31
C GLU A 451 19.57 -2.47 3.52
N SER A 452 18.98 -1.97 2.43
CA SER A 452 18.05 -0.84 2.48
C SER A 452 16.69 -1.21 3.06
N CYS A 453 16.22 -2.46 2.90
CA CYS A 453 14.95 -2.89 3.46
C CYS A 453 15.06 -3.39 4.92
N MET A 454 16.26 -3.71 5.39
CA MET A 454 16.45 -4.19 6.75
C MET A 454 16.45 -3.03 7.76
N PRO A 455 15.60 -3.06 8.81
CA PRO A 455 15.69 -2.09 9.92
C PRO A 455 17.02 -2.17 10.66
N ILE A 456 17.49 -3.39 10.90
CA ILE A 456 18.78 -3.74 11.47
C ILE A 456 19.34 -4.91 10.67
N LEU A 457 20.58 -4.78 10.17
CA LEU A 457 21.23 -5.87 9.44
C LEU A 457 21.57 -7.03 10.37
N PRO A 458 21.09 -8.25 10.08
CA PRO A 458 21.43 -9.41 10.88
C PRO A 458 22.90 -9.82 10.65
N LYS A 459 23.54 -10.34 11.70
CA LYS A 459 24.94 -10.80 11.63
C LYS A 459 25.09 -12.15 10.93
N ALA A 460 24.04 -12.95 10.92
CA ALA A 460 23.96 -14.27 10.28
C ALA A 460 22.61 -14.42 9.57
N PRO A 461 22.51 -15.34 8.60
CA PRO A 461 21.25 -15.57 7.89
C PRO A 461 20.15 -15.99 8.88
N PRO A 462 19.00 -15.29 8.90
CA PRO A 462 17.87 -15.67 9.75
C PRO A 462 17.27 -17.03 9.35
N LEU A 463 16.60 -17.69 10.29
CA LEU A 463 15.87 -18.89 10.00
C LEU A 463 14.63 -18.54 9.17
N ARG A 464 14.57 -19.01 7.91
CA ARG A 464 13.43 -18.84 7.03
C ARG A 464 12.77 -20.19 6.73
N ILE A 465 11.50 -20.29 7.02
CA ILE A 465 10.67 -21.41 6.58
C ILE A 465 10.03 -21.03 5.25
N ASP A 466 10.08 -21.92 4.26
CA ASP A 466 9.39 -21.69 2.98
C ASP A 466 7.94 -21.23 3.21
N TYR A 467 7.54 -20.13 2.58
CA TYR A 467 6.29 -19.46 2.90
C TYR A 467 5.05 -20.29 2.53
N GLN A 468 5.11 -21.00 1.39
CA GLN A 468 4.02 -21.87 0.99
C GLN A 468 3.95 -23.10 1.91
N PHE A 469 5.11 -23.64 2.32
CA PHE A 469 5.14 -24.74 3.27
C PHE A 469 4.69 -24.32 4.66
N ALA A 470 5.05 -23.13 5.12
CA ALA A 470 4.54 -22.56 6.35
C ALA A 470 3.02 -22.43 6.33
N SER A 471 2.44 -22.03 5.18
CA SER A 471 0.98 -21.96 5.02
C SER A 471 0.30 -23.34 5.13
N LEU A 472 0.98 -24.38 4.71
CA LEU A 472 0.51 -25.75 4.87
C LEU A 472 0.56 -26.18 6.34
N VAL A 473 1.71 -26.05 6.99
CA VAL A 473 1.90 -26.44 8.40
C VAL A 473 0.90 -25.72 9.29
N ALA A 474 0.70 -24.42 9.06
CA ALA A 474 -0.22 -23.59 9.84
C ALA A 474 -1.70 -23.99 9.74
N GLN A 475 -2.08 -24.78 8.73
CA GLN A 475 -3.44 -25.30 8.62
C GLN A 475 -3.68 -26.56 9.45
N PHE A 476 -2.61 -27.29 9.81
CA PHE A 476 -2.72 -28.60 10.46
C PHE A 476 -2.08 -28.67 11.84
N ALA A 477 -1.19 -27.77 12.16
CA ALA A 477 -0.58 -27.72 13.48
C ALA A 477 -1.59 -27.30 14.54
N VAL A 478 -1.66 -28.04 15.65
CA VAL A 478 -2.53 -27.74 16.80
C VAL A 478 -1.93 -26.62 17.65
N ASP A 479 -0.58 -26.60 17.74
CA ASP A 479 0.21 -25.64 18.49
C ASP A 479 1.59 -25.47 17.84
N LEU A 480 2.43 -24.62 18.45
CA LEU A 480 3.77 -24.31 17.93
C LEU A 480 4.72 -25.53 18.01
N ASP A 481 4.63 -26.33 19.06
CA ASP A 481 5.48 -27.52 19.25
C ASP A 481 5.18 -28.56 18.17
N HIS A 482 3.91 -28.80 17.91
CA HIS A 482 3.48 -29.65 16.82
C HIS A 482 3.93 -29.11 15.46
N ALA A 483 3.82 -27.80 15.23
CA ALA A 483 4.31 -27.18 14.00
C ALA A 483 5.83 -27.39 13.83
N VAL A 484 6.63 -27.19 14.88
CA VAL A 484 8.07 -27.42 14.86
C VAL A 484 8.39 -28.90 14.60
N ALA A 485 7.65 -29.83 15.20
CA ALA A 485 7.79 -31.25 14.94
C ALA A 485 7.51 -31.60 13.47
N MET A 486 6.45 -31.04 12.86
CA MET A 486 6.15 -31.16 11.42
C MET A 486 7.28 -30.63 10.55
N LEU A 487 7.82 -29.43 10.89
CA LEU A 487 8.92 -28.78 10.16
C LEU A 487 10.23 -29.58 10.25
N ARG A 488 10.48 -30.26 11.37
CA ARG A 488 11.63 -31.18 11.54
C ARG A 488 11.44 -32.44 10.69
N LYS A 489 10.28 -33.10 10.77
CA LYS A 489 9.97 -34.29 9.98
C LYS A 489 10.04 -34.04 8.49
N SER A 490 9.68 -32.83 8.05
CA SER A 490 9.71 -32.41 6.64
C SER A 490 11.05 -31.77 6.22
N GLY A 491 12.09 -31.84 7.05
CA GLY A 491 13.45 -31.37 6.71
C GLY A 491 13.63 -29.85 6.62
N HIS A 492 12.62 -29.06 6.95
CA HIS A 492 12.73 -27.59 6.96
C HIS A 492 13.50 -27.04 8.16
N ILE A 493 13.53 -27.80 9.25
CA ILE A 493 14.38 -27.58 10.42
C ILE A 493 15.19 -28.87 10.63
N LYS A 494 16.51 -28.74 10.84
CA LYS A 494 17.36 -29.91 11.15
C LYS A 494 16.87 -30.59 12.42
N PRO A 495 16.82 -31.95 12.48
CA PRO A 495 16.28 -32.67 13.63
C PRO A 495 16.94 -32.34 14.96
N ASP A 496 18.25 -32.14 14.95
CA ASP A 496 19.12 -31.85 16.09
C ASP A 496 19.27 -30.36 16.43
N LYS A 497 18.68 -29.48 15.60
CA LYS A 497 18.79 -28.03 15.82
C LYS A 497 17.95 -27.57 17.01
N HIS A 498 18.63 -27.08 18.06
CA HIS A 498 17.96 -26.32 19.11
C HIS A 498 17.60 -24.94 18.58
N LEU A 499 16.33 -24.57 18.68
CA LEU A 499 15.81 -23.26 18.29
C LEU A 499 15.95 -22.30 19.48
N THR A 500 16.50 -21.12 19.23
CA THR A 500 16.47 -20.04 20.21
C THR A 500 15.06 -19.49 20.37
N PRO A 501 14.73 -18.75 21.45
CA PRO A 501 13.45 -18.07 21.60
C PRO A 501 13.13 -17.14 20.42
N GLU A 502 14.15 -16.45 19.87
CA GLU A 502 14.02 -15.58 18.71
C GLU A 502 13.64 -16.38 17.45
N GLU A 503 14.29 -17.52 17.22
CA GLU A 503 13.98 -18.40 16.08
C GLU A 503 12.59 -19.01 16.22
N LEU A 504 12.18 -19.42 17.42
CA LEU A 504 10.81 -19.89 17.68
C LEU A 504 9.78 -18.79 17.40
N SER A 505 10.06 -17.56 17.82
CA SER A 505 9.20 -16.40 17.52
C SER A 505 9.11 -16.13 16.01
N GLN A 506 10.23 -16.25 15.28
CA GLN A 506 10.25 -16.12 13.82
C GLN A 506 9.41 -17.22 13.15
N VAL A 507 9.51 -18.47 13.59
CA VAL A 507 8.68 -19.59 13.08
C VAL A 507 7.21 -19.30 13.35
N ALA A 508 6.84 -18.98 14.58
CA ALA A 508 5.46 -18.69 14.97
C ALA A 508 4.88 -17.55 14.12
N ARG A 509 5.64 -16.46 13.95
CA ARG A 509 5.25 -15.33 13.12
C ARG A 509 5.04 -15.74 11.68
N ARG A 510 5.99 -16.46 11.06
CA ARG A 510 5.90 -16.94 9.68
C ARG A 510 4.66 -17.81 9.46
N LEU A 511 4.35 -18.72 10.39
CA LEU A 511 3.16 -19.56 10.34
C LEU A 511 1.87 -18.72 10.38
N SER A 512 1.82 -17.73 11.28
CA SER A 512 0.67 -16.84 11.39
C SER A 512 0.44 -16.02 10.13
N LEU A 513 1.50 -15.40 9.59
CA LEU A 513 1.43 -14.60 8.35
C LEU A 513 0.98 -15.45 7.15
N ALA A 514 1.55 -16.63 7.00
CA ALA A 514 1.22 -17.54 5.90
C ALA A 514 -0.20 -18.10 6.03
N LYS A 515 -0.69 -18.35 7.25
CA LYS A 515 -2.09 -18.73 7.50
C LYS A 515 -3.05 -17.61 7.12
N ASN A 516 -2.78 -16.38 7.57
CA ASN A 516 -3.59 -15.22 7.26
C ASN A 516 -3.66 -14.96 5.74
N TRP A 517 -2.54 -15.18 5.04
CA TRP A 517 -2.51 -15.08 3.58
C TRP A 517 -3.46 -16.09 2.91
N VAL A 518 -3.41 -17.36 3.30
CA VAL A 518 -4.31 -18.39 2.75
C VAL A 518 -5.75 -18.06 3.08
N ASP A 519 -6.03 -17.65 4.31
CA ASP A 519 -7.40 -17.36 4.76
C ASP A 519 -8.04 -16.18 4.02
N ARG A 520 -7.25 -15.19 3.59
CA ARG A 520 -7.75 -13.93 3.02
C ARG A 520 -7.60 -13.83 1.50
N PHE A 521 -6.50 -14.31 0.94
CA PHE A 521 -6.11 -14.02 -0.45
C PHE A 521 -5.88 -15.24 -1.33
N ALA A 522 -5.61 -16.39 -0.74
CA ALA A 522 -5.31 -17.63 -1.47
C ALA A 522 -6.18 -18.78 -0.95
N THR A 523 -7.49 -18.56 -0.87
CA THR A 523 -8.46 -19.52 -0.30
C THR A 523 -8.48 -20.83 -1.08
N GLU A 524 -8.09 -20.84 -2.34
CA GLU A 524 -7.87 -22.04 -3.15
C GLU A 524 -6.75 -22.94 -2.61
N ASN A 525 -5.81 -22.37 -1.83
CA ASN A 525 -4.74 -23.12 -1.17
C ASN A 525 -5.17 -23.72 0.18
N LYS A 526 -6.43 -23.49 0.60
CA LYS A 526 -6.97 -24.21 1.75
C LYS A 526 -7.04 -25.69 1.44
N ILE A 527 -6.47 -26.47 2.34
CA ILE A 527 -6.37 -27.92 2.21
C ILE A 527 -7.31 -28.56 3.26
N LYS A 528 -8.19 -29.42 2.79
CA LYS A 528 -8.96 -30.32 3.63
C LYS A 528 -8.41 -31.71 3.40
N ILE A 529 -7.90 -32.34 4.47
CA ILE A 529 -7.45 -33.73 4.39
C ILE A 529 -8.69 -34.61 4.41
N ASN A 530 -8.68 -35.63 3.54
CA ASN A 530 -9.67 -36.69 3.60
C ASN A 530 -9.39 -37.56 4.84
N ASP A 531 -10.35 -37.73 5.74
CA ASP A 531 -10.22 -38.69 6.83
C ASP A 531 -10.44 -40.13 6.34
N THR A 532 -11.27 -40.24 5.31
CA THR A 532 -11.53 -41.47 4.56
C THR A 532 -11.51 -41.19 3.06
N LEU A 533 -11.16 -42.17 2.23
CA LEU A 533 -11.17 -42.02 0.78
C LEU A 533 -12.62 -41.86 0.28
N PRO A 534 -13.00 -40.70 -0.32
CA PRO A 534 -14.35 -40.51 -0.86
C PRO A 534 -14.67 -41.52 -1.95
N GLN A 535 -15.89 -42.08 -1.94
CA GLN A 535 -16.32 -43.10 -2.92
C GLN A 535 -16.25 -42.59 -4.35
N GLU A 536 -16.53 -41.33 -4.59
CA GLU A 536 -16.42 -40.68 -5.90
C GLU A 536 -14.97 -40.73 -6.41
N ILE A 537 -14.01 -40.34 -5.58
CA ILE A 537 -12.58 -40.40 -5.90
C ILE A 537 -12.15 -41.86 -6.15
N LYS A 538 -12.61 -42.78 -5.31
CA LYS A 538 -12.33 -44.18 -5.48
C LYS A 538 -12.85 -44.71 -6.84
N GLY A 539 -14.01 -44.22 -7.30
CA GLY A 539 -14.58 -44.58 -8.62
C GLY A 539 -13.75 -44.04 -9.79
N ASP A 540 -13.21 -42.81 -9.64
CA ASP A 540 -12.47 -42.12 -10.70
C ASP A 540 -11.01 -42.57 -10.86
N LEU A 541 -10.44 -43.27 -9.87
CA LEU A 541 -9.07 -43.80 -9.97
C LEU A 541 -8.99 -44.98 -10.91
N LYS A 542 -8.05 -44.96 -11.84
CA LYS A 542 -7.71 -46.09 -12.72
C LYS A 542 -7.10 -47.25 -11.93
N LYS A 543 -7.15 -48.45 -12.48
CA LYS A 543 -6.59 -49.63 -11.84
C LYS A 543 -5.10 -49.50 -11.51
N GLU A 544 -4.35 -48.94 -12.43
CA GLU A 544 -2.90 -48.71 -12.32
C GLU A 544 -2.60 -47.63 -11.26
N GLU A 545 -3.42 -46.58 -11.19
CA GLU A 545 -3.32 -45.53 -10.16
C GLU A 545 -3.59 -46.09 -8.76
N ARG A 546 -4.60 -46.96 -8.61
CA ARG A 546 -4.89 -47.67 -7.34
C ARG A 546 -3.70 -48.53 -6.93
N PHE A 547 -3.13 -49.29 -7.86
CA PHE A 547 -1.95 -50.13 -7.61
C PHE A 547 -0.79 -49.28 -7.09
N ALA A 548 -0.52 -48.14 -7.70
CA ALA A 548 0.51 -47.19 -7.29
C ALA A 548 0.26 -46.62 -5.87
N LEU A 549 -1.00 -46.27 -5.54
CA LEU A 549 -1.35 -45.79 -4.22
C LEU A 549 -1.23 -46.85 -3.11
N VAL A 550 -1.58 -48.09 -3.40
CA VAL A 550 -1.35 -49.24 -2.51
C VAL A 550 0.14 -49.46 -2.28
N ALA A 551 0.96 -49.39 -3.35
CA ALA A 551 2.41 -49.50 -3.25
C ALA A 551 3.00 -48.36 -2.38
N LEU A 552 2.51 -47.12 -2.54
CA LEU A 552 2.88 -45.99 -1.69
C LEU A 552 2.48 -46.26 -0.22
N GLY A 553 1.25 -46.72 0.03
CA GLY A 553 0.78 -47.03 1.38
C GLY A 553 1.66 -48.06 2.10
N LYS A 554 2.08 -49.12 1.39
CA LYS A 554 2.99 -50.17 1.91
C LYS A 554 4.39 -49.62 2.28
N LEU A 555 4.83 -48.58 1.59
CA LEU A 555 6.13 -47.96 1.82
C LEU A 555 6.12 -47.02 3.03
N LEU A 556 4.97 -46.48 3.41
CA LEU A 556 4.84 -45.54 4.48
C LEU A 556 4.95 -46.22 5.86
N HIS A 557 6.13 -46.16 6.45
CA HIS A 557 6.40 -46.61 7.81
C HIS A 557 7.08 -45.51 8.61
N GLU A 558 7.10 -45.62 9.95
CA GLU A 558 7.58 -44.55 10.84
C GLU A 558 9.03 -44.11 10.63
N LYS A 559 9.88 -44.98 10.11
CA LYS A 559 11.33 -44.74 9.95
C LYS A 559 11.70 -44.27 8.54
N ILE A 560 10.76 -44.17 7.58
CA ILE A 560 11.07 -43.68 6.25
C ILE A 560 11.52 -42.21 6.29
N THR A 561 12.59 -41.90 5.60
CA THR A 561 13.05 -40.53 5.43
C THR A 561 12.34 -39.84 4.27
N GLN A 562 12.36 -38.49 4.30
CA GLN A 562 11.78 -37.70 3.22
C GLN A 562 12.47 -37.97 1.87
N GLU A 563 13.79 -38.16 1.87
CA GLU A 563 14.57 -38.42 0.67
C GLU A 563 14.26 -39.79 0.07
N GLU A 564 14.23 -40.83 0.91
CA GLU A 564 13.81 -42.17 0.48
C GLU A 564 12.39 -42.16 -0.11
N LEU A 565 11.47 -41.46 0.56
CA LEU A 565 10.09 -41.31 0.10
C LEU A 565 10.04 -40.60 -1.26
N HIS A 566 10.78 -39.51 -1.43
CA HIS A 566 10.83 -38.75 -2.68
C HIS A 566 11.38 -39.63 -3.83
N ASN A 567 12.46 -40.32 -3.58
CA ASN A 567 13.14 -41.16 -4.57
C ASN A 567 12.29 -42.37 -4.97
N SER A 568 11.38 -42.83 -4.11
CA SER A 568 10.50 -43.96 -4.41
C SER A 568 9.37 -43.63 -5.38
N PHE A 569 8.94 -42.37 -5.51
CA PHE A 569 7.78 -41.99 -6.32
C PHE A 569 7.94 -42.32 -7.79
N TYR A 570 9.09 -42.06 -8.38
CA TYR A 570 9.37 -42.38 -9.78
C TYR A 570 9.36 -43.90 -10.02
N ARG A 571 9.94 -44.66 -9.08
CA ARG A 571 9.94 -46.14 -9.16
C ARG A 571 8.52 -46.69 -9.04
N ILE A 572 7.71 -46.18 -8.07
CA ILE A 572 6.31 -46.61 -7.91
C ILE A 572 5.50 -46.31 -9.18
N ALA A 573 5.66 -45.13 -9.79
CA ALA A 573 4.99 -44.81 -11.04
C ALA A 573 5.39 -45.74 -12.17
N GLN A 574 6.68 -46.01 -12.35
CA GLN A 574 7.22 -46.91 -13.35
C GLN A 574 6.73 -48.34 -13.15
N ASP A 575 6.82 -48.88 -11.94
CA ASP A 575 6.40 -50.23 -11.59
C ASP A 575 4.88 -50.42 -11.77
N SER A 576 4.12 -49.34 -11.67
CA SER A 576 2.65 -49.30 -11.85
C SER A 576 2.24 -49.06 -13.31
N GLY A 577 3.18 -48.77 -14.20
CA GLY A 577 2.90 -48.50 -15.62
C GLY A 577 2.20 -47.16 -15.88
N ILE A 578 2.40 -46.15 -15.03
CA ILE A 578 1.81 -44.84 -15.18
C ILE A 578 2.89 -43.74 -15.24
N GLU A 579 2.53 -42.59 -15.83
CA GLU A 579 3.39 -41.42 -15.83
C GLU A 579 3.49 -40.83 -14.42
N PRO A 580 4.63 -40.28 -14.03
CA PRO A 580 4.80 -39.62 -12.73
C PRO A 580 3.71 -38.57 -12.42
N ARG A 581 3.26 -37.83 -13.44
CA ARG A 581 2.18 -36.86 -13.31
C ARG A 581 0.87 -37.51 -12.83
N ASP A 582 0.52 -38.69 -13.37
CA ASP A 582 -0.72 -39.39 -13.01
C ASP A 582 -0.62 -39.96 -11.60
N PHE A 583 0.57 -40.45 -11.19
CA PHE A 583 0.85 -40.83 -9.81
C PHE A 583 0.62 -39.66 -8.81
N TYR A 584 1.21 -38.47 -9.08
CA TYR A 584 1.03 -37.32 -8.22
C TYR A 584 -0.43 -36.89 -8.14
N ARG A 585 -1.13 -36.88 -9.30
CA ARG A 585 -2.56 -36.54 -9.34
C ARG A 585 -3.38 -37.50 -8.47
N ALA A 586 -3.17 -38.81 -8.60
CA ALA A 586 -3.87 -39.84 -7.84
C ALA A 586 -3.60 -39.68 -6.32
N ALA A 587 -2.34 -39.45 -5.94
CA ALA A 587 -1.97 -39.22 -4.53
C ALA A 587 -2.66 -38.00 -3.93
N TYR A 588 -2.69 -36.88 -4.64
CA TYR A 588 -3.38 -35.68 -4.16
C TYR A 588 -4.89 -35.87 -4.11
N LEU A 589 -5.50 -36.51 -5.09
CA LEU A 589 -6.92 -36.83 -5.06
C LEU A 589 -7.25 -37.66 -3.82
N ALA A 590 -6.48 -38.71 -3.54
CA ALA A 590 -6.70 -39.56 -2.38
C ALA A 590 -6.54 -38.82 -1.04
N ILE A 591 -5.50 -38.00 -0.90
CA ILE A 591 -5.16 -37.35 0.37
C ILE A 591 -6.00 -36.09 0.63
N ILE A 592 -6.24 -35.26 -0.40
CA ILE A 592 -6.85 -33.91 -0.24
C ILE A 592 -7.98 -33.60 -1.22
N GLY A 593 -8.40 -34.55 -2.07
CA GLY A 593 -9.49 -34.31 -3.01
C GLY A 593 -9.17 -33.30 -4.12
N LYS A 594 -7.89 -33.04 -4.42
CA LYS A 594 -7.43 -32.10 -5.47
C LYS A 594 -6.48 -32.81 -6.41
N GLU A 595 -6.38 -32.34 -7.66
CA GLU A 595 -5.47 -32.95 -8.67
C GLU A 595 -4.00 -32.55 -8.47
N SER A 596 -3.72 -31.56 -7.63
CA SER A 596 -2.37 -31.05 -7.33
C SER A 596 -2.29 -30.51 -5.91
N GLY A 597 -1.07 -30.38 -5.38
CA GLY A 597 -0.83 -29.89 -4.03
C GLY A 597 0.63 -29.50 -3.79
N PRO A 598 1.03 -29.31 -2.53
CA PRO A 598 2.42 -29.05 -2.12
C PRO A 598 3.35 -30.20 -2.51
N ARG A 599 4.67 -30.02 -2.46
CA ARG A 599 5.63 -31.13 -2.70
C ARG A 599 5.25 -32.36 -1.88
N LEU A 600 4.99 -33.49 -2.55
CA LEU A 600 4.31 -34.67 -1.96
C LEU A 600 5.07 -35.28 -0.78
N ALA A 601 6.39 -35.51 -0.90
CA ALA A 601 7.15 -36.15 0.18
C ALA A 601 7.16 -35.28 1.48
N PRO A 602 7.57 -33.99 1.47
CA PRO A 602 7.46 -33.16 2.68
C PRO A 602 6.02 -33.02 3.18
N PHE A 603 5.03 -33.05 2.30
CA PHE A 603 3.61 -33.00 2.68
C PHE A 603 3.18 -34.26 3.46
N ILE A 604 3.50 -35.45 2.96
CA ILE A 604 3.22 -36.72 3.66
C ILE A 604 3.93 -36.75 5.02
N MET A 605 5.21 -36.34 5.05
CA MET A 605 5.97 -36.29 6.30
C MET A 605 5.34 -35.35 7.33
N ALA A 606 4.88 -34.20 6.90
CA ALA A 606 4.20 -33.22 7.76
C ALA A 606 2.86 -33.73 8.30
N LEU A 607 2.07 -34.41 7.48
CA LEU A 607 0.80 -35.02 7.88
C LEU A 607 0.97 -36.21 8.81
N GLY A 608 2.13 -36.86 8.76
CA GLY A 608 2.43 -38.13 9.41
C GLY A 608 2.13 -39.34 8.49
N THR A 609 3.15 -40.19 8.32
CA THR A 609 3.09 -41.34 7.43
C THR A 609 1.93 -42.29 7.76
N GLU A 610 1.66 -42.52 9.04
CA GLU A 610 0.58 -43.37 9.53
C GLU A 610 -0.82 -42.86 9.14
N ARG A 611 -1.03 -41.55 9.21
CA ARG A 611 -2.32 -40.95 8.81
C ARG A 611 -2.57 -41.15 7.31
N VAL A 612 -1.55 -40.87 6.51
CA VAL A 612 -1.64 -41.05 5.04
C VAL A 612 -1.79 -42.54 4.68
N ARG A 613 -1.06 -43.42 5.35
CA ARG A 613 -1.19 -44.86 5.15
C ARG A 613 -2.64 -45.34 5.34
N ARG A 614 -3.31 -44.94 6.42
CA ARG A 614 -4.73 -45.28 6.69
C ARG A 614 -5.69 -44.80 5.59
N ILE A 615 -5.42 -43.67 4.98
CA ILE A 615 -6.22 -43.17 3.83
C ILE A 615 -5.98 -44.10 2.61
N LEU A 616 -4.72 -44.44 2.32
CA LEU A 616 -4.34 -45.24 1.15
C LEU A 616 -4.72 -46.72 1.30
N GLU A 617 -4.86 -47.25 2.49
CA GLU A 617 -5.37 -48.61 2.75
C GLU A 617 -6.84 -48.79 2.33
N GLN A 618 -7.56 -47.70 2.05
CA GLN A 618 -8.96 -47.75 1.60
C GLN A 618 -9.11 -47.71 0.07
N VAL A 619 -7.99 -47.59 -0.66
CA VAL A 619 -7.95 -47.61 -2.14
C VAL A 619 -8.23 -49.03 -2.66
#